data_6478b84801c4c81b99ef290394b273c8
#
_entry.id   6478b84801c4c81b99ef290394b273c8
#
_cell.length_a   1.000
_cell.length_b   1.000
_cell.length_c   1.000
_cell.angle_alpha   90.00
_cell.angle_beta   90.00
_cell.angle_gamma   90.00
#
_symmetry.space_group_name_H-M   'P 1'
#
loop_
_entity.id
_entity.type
_entity.pdbx_description
1 polymer ?
#
loop_
_entity_poly.entity_id
_entity_poly.type
_entity_poly.pdbx_seq_one_letter_code
_entity_poly.pdbx_strand_id
1 'polypeptide(L)'
;SASIKVNYFKLEERKKDEEYSSFLIKFLNKQKISSINIFEIEDKPFEKSLIQALESSKILINTHDSPMFFLSKNEFKTLAKVNKTYRMASFYKEMRKKYNILINEEGKPFGEKWSFDDENRKKIPPGTEIPDLPKFNLSKHHSAIIELIEKNFKTHPGSLQNIWFPVKRKDANKQLREFLKQRFSNFGIYEDA
;
A
#
# COMPACT_ATOMS: atom_id res chain seq x y z
N SER A 1 16.93 20.13 9.62
CA SER A 1 15.64 19.57 9.24
C SER A 1 14.55 20.55 9.64
N ALA A 2 13.70 20.97 8.73
CA ALA A 2 12.54 21.79 9.06
C ALA A 2 11.66 21.00 10.06
N SER A 3 11.33 21.63 11.20
CA SER A 3 10.42 21.01 12.17
C SER A 3 9.00 21.07 11.59
N ILE A 4 8.51 19.94 11.13
CA ILE A 4 7.13 19.81 10.65
C ILE A 4 6.23 19.58 11.88
N LYS A 5 5.25 20.47 12.09
CA LYS A 5 4.22 20.27 13.10
C LYS A 5 3.25 19.20 12.64
N VAL A 6 3.16 18.11 13.39
CA VAL A 6 2.23 17.01 13.11
C VAL A 6 1.05 17.08 14.09
N ASN A 7 -0.17 17.10 13.57
CA ASN A 7 -1.37 16.90 14.36
C ASN A 7 -1.84 15.47 14.18
N TYR A 8 -1.72 14.65 15.20
CA TYR A 8 -2.11 13.25 15.19
C TYR A 8 -3.36 13.08 16.05
N PHE A 9 -4.38 12.49 15.47
CA PHE A 9 -5.65 12.19 16.15
C PHE A 9 -5.79 10.69 16.33
N LYS A 10 -6.03 10.27 17.55
CA LYS A 10 -6.33 8.88 17.86
C LYS A 10 -7.77 8.55 17.48
N LEU A 11 -8.05 7.25 17.31
CA LEU A 11 -9.38 6.78 16.97
C LEU A 11 -10.44 7.23 17.98
N GLU A 12 -10.09 7.25 19.27
CA GLU A 12 -10.99 7.62 20.36
C GLU A 12 -11.30 9.12 20.42
N GLU A 13 -10.53 9.96 19.76
CA GLU A 13 -10.75 11.42 19.72
C GLU A 13 -11.85 11.81 18.74
N ARG A 14 -12.28 10.89 17.88
CA ARG A 14 -13.40 11.04 16.97
C ARG A 14 -14.64 10.35 17.54
N LYS A 15 -15.81 10.96 17.42
CA LYS A 15 -17.07 10.33 17.80
C LYS A 15 -17.32 9.09 16.93
N LYS A 16 -17.92 8.04 17.51
CA LYS A 16 -18.09 6.74 16.86
C LYS A 16 -18.76 6.83 15.48
N ASP A 17 -19.74 7.68 15.33
CA ASP A 17 -20.54 7.84 14.10
C ASP A 17 -20.17 9.13 13.33
N GLU A 18 -19.05 9.76 13.64
CA GLU A 18 -18.61 10.97 12.96
C GLU A 18 -17.88 10.64 11.66
N GLU A 19 -18.40 11.14 10.56
CA GLU A 19 -17.75 11.04 9.24
C GLU A 19 -16.34 11.67 9.26
N TYR A 20 -15.38 11.03 8.61
CA TYR A 20 -13.99 11.50 8.53
C TYR A 20 -13.91 12.92 7.94
N SER A 21 -14.65 13.18 6.86
CA SER A 21 -14.68 14.48 6.20
C SER A 21 -15.21 15.58 7.13
N SER A 22 -16.25 15.29 7.90
CA SER A 22 -16.81 16.23 8.88
C SER A 22 -15.84 16.57 10.00
N PHE A 23 -15.14 15.56 10.51
CA PHE A 23 -14.09 15.75 11.50
C PHE A 23 -12.94 16.61 10.96
N LEU A 24 -12.46 16.30 9.76
CA LEU A 24 -11.39 17.06 9.09
C LEU A 24 -11.78 18.52 8.89
N ILE A 25 -12.97 18.79 8.37
CA ILE A 25 -13.46 20.17 8.13
C ILE A 25 -13.54 20.97 9.44
N LYS A 26 -14.06 20.39 10.51
CA LYS A 26 -14.08 21.04 11.82
C LYS A 26 -12.69 21.42 12.29
N PHE A 27 -11.70 20.51 12.09
CA PHE A 27 -10.32 20.79 12.44
C PHE A 27 -9.73 21.91 11.58
N LEU A 28 -9.90 21.85 10.25
CA LEU A 28 -9.38 22.87 9.32
C LEU A 28 -9.97 24.25 9.61
N ASN A 29 -11.26 24.34 9.85
CA ASN A 29 -11.94 25.59 10.21
C ASN A 29 -11.44 26.14 11.54
N LYS A 30 -11.27 25.29 12.55
CA LYS A 30 -10.70 25.68 13.85
C LYS A 30 -9.29 26.25 13.71
N GLN A 31 -8.48 25.70 12.79
CA GLN A 31 -7.15 26.17 12.52
C GLN A 31 -7.09 27.32 11.49
N LYS A 32 -8.25 27.77 10.96
CA LYS A 32 -8.37 28.79 9.91
C LYS A 32 -7.57 28.44 8.63
N ILE A 33 -7.56 27.15 8.28
CA ILE A 33 -6.89 26.64 7.08
C ILE A 33 -7.84 26.75 5.90
N SER A 34 -7.43 27.47 4.86
CA SER A 34 -8.21 27.71 3.63
C SER A 34 -7.78 26.83 2.45
N SER A 35 -6.64 26.15 2.54
CA SER A 35 -6.17 25.24 1.50
C SER A 35 -5.41 24.07 2.11
N ILE A 36 -5.51 22.91 1.45
CA ILE A 36 -4.79 21.70 1.81
C ILE A 36 -4.10 21.10 0.61
N ASN A 37 -2.98 20.43 0.86
CA ASN A 37 -2.30 19.59 -0.11
C ASN A 37 -2.55 18.12 0.25
N ILE A 38 -3.00 17.32 -0.70
CA ILE A 38 -3.25 15.89 -0.55
C ILE A 38 -2.58 15.13 -1.68
N PHE A 39 -2.26 13.89 -1.43
CA PHE A 39 -1.95 12.95 -2.52
C PHE A 39 -3.23 12.43 -3.16
N GLU A 40 -3.15 11.95 -4.39
CA GLU A 40 -4.24 11.23 -5.05
C GLU A 40 -4.80 10.14 -4.11
N ILE A 41 -6.11 10.07 -4.02
CA ILE A 41 -6.82 9.09 -3.20
C ILE A 41 -7.27 7.95 -4.10
N GLU A 42 -6.89 6.71 -3.77
CA GLU A 42 -7.19 5.54 -4.60
C GLU A 42 -8.57 4.94 -4.31
N ASP A 43 -9.08 5.12 -3.11
CA ASP A 43 -10.46 4.75 -2.75
C ASP A 43 -11.45 5.78 -3.33
N LYS A 44 -12.11 5.42 -4.42
CA LYS A 44 -13.03 6.31 -5.14
C LYS A 44 -14.23 6.80 -4.32
N PRO A 45 -14.92 5.97 -3.52
CA PRO A 45 -15.97 6.42 -2.64
C PRO A 45 -15.48 7.46 -1.63
N PHE A 46 -14.34 7.22 -1.01
CA PHE A 46 -13.72 8.13 -0.06
C PHE A 46 -13.28 9.45 -0.72
N GLU A 47 -12.61 9.38 -1.87
CA GLU A 47 -12.22 10.55 -2.68
C GLU A 47 -13.42 11.45 -2.97
N LYS A 48 -14.50 10.86 -3.48
CA LYS A 48 -15.73 11.59 -3.81
C LYS A 48 -16.34 12.28 -2.58
N SER A 49 -16.48 11.55 -1.49
CA SER A 49 -17.04 12.08 -0.23
C SER A 49 -16.19 13.22 0.32
N LEU A 50 -14.88 13.05 0.35
CA LEU A 50 -13.95 14.04 0.88
C LEU A 50 -13.92 15.31 0.03
N ILE A 51 -13.81 15.19 -1.29
CA ILE A 51 -13.76 16.33 -2.22
C ILE A 51 -15.06 17.13 -2.09
N GLN A 52 -16.21 16.46 -2.16
CA GLN A 52 -17.51 17.11 -2.04
C GLN A 52 -17.68 17.90 -0.73
N ALA A 53 -17.21 17.34 0.37
CA ALA A 53 -17.27 17.99 1.67
C ALA A 53 -16.34 19.23 1.76
N LEU A 54 -15.14 19.14 1.22
CA LEU A 54 -14.16 20.23 1.20
C LEU A 54 -14.61 21.38 0.30
N GLU A 55 -15.14 21.09 -0.90
CA GLU A 55 -15.71 22.09 -1.81
C GLU A 55 -16.89 22.84 -1.16
N SER A 56 -17.80 22.10 -0.50
CA SER A 56 -18.92 22.69 0.24
C SER A 56 -18.46 23.63 1.38
N SER A 57 -17.28 23.39 1.91
CA SER A 57 -16.66 24.19 2.97
C SER A 57 -15.75 25.31 2.43
N LYS A 58 -15.67 25.48 1.11
CA LYS A 58 -14.80 26.47 0.42
C LYS A 58 -13.30 26.34 0.76
N ILE A 59 -12.84 25.12 1.05
CA ILE A 59 -11.45 24.81 1.29
C ILE A 59 -10.82 24.36 -0.02
N LEU A 60 -9.75 25.03 -0.44
CA LEU A 60 -9.03 24.71 -1.68
C LEU A 60 -8.27 23.40 -1.51
N ILE A 61 -8.30 22.58 -2.56
CA ILE A 61 -7.60 21.29 -2.60
C ILE A 61 -6.54 21.33 -3.70
N ASN A 62 -5.29 21.10 -3.31
CA ASN A 62 -4.18 20.88 -4.23
C ASN A 62 -3.84 19.38 -4.20
N THR A 63 -4.15 18.67 -5.27
CA THR A 63 -3.86 17.23 -5.39
C THR A 63 -2.52 17.02 -6.05
N HIS A 64 -1.69 16.17 -5.45
CA HIS A 64 -0.38 15.77 -5.94
C HIS A 64 -0.40 14.28 -6.32
N ASP A 65 0.46 13.89 -7.26
CA ASP A 65 0.64 12.50 -7.64
C ASP A 65 1.04 11.66 -6.42
N SER A 66 0.44 10.47 -6.30
CA SER A 66 0.71 9.59 -5.17
C SER A 66 2.10 8.96 -5.26
N PRO A 67 2.94 9.08 -4.22
CA PRO A 67 4.24 8.41 -4.20
C PRO A 67 4.14 6.88 -3.95
N MET A 68 2.93 6.37 -3.73
CA MET A 68 2.67 4.95 -3.44
C MET A 68 2.66 4.09 -4.71
N PHE A 69 2.53 4.70 -5.88
CA PHE A 69 2.42 4.00 -7.16
C PHE A 69 3.47 4.49 -8.14
N PHE A 70 3.90 3.62 -9.04
CA PHE A 70 4.83 3.97 -10.12
C PHE A 70 4.22 4.87 -11.19
N LEU A 71 2.90 4.97 -11.22
CA LEU A 71 2.15 5.78 -12.18
C LEU A 71 1.13 6.63 -11.46
N SER A 72 1.04 7.89 -11.89
CA SER A 72 -0.11 8.73 -11.54
C SER A 72 -1.37 8.29 -12.28
N LYS A 73 -2.53 8.67 -11.77
CA LYS A 73 -3.82 8.42 -12.44
C LYS A 73 -3.86 8.98 -13.87
N ASN A 74 -3.21 10.13 -14.10
CA ASN A 74 -3.16 10.76 -15.41
C ASN A 74 -2.28 10.00 -16.40
N GLU A 75 -1.11 9.53 -15.96
CA GLU A 75 -0.24 8.67 -16.77
C GLU A 75 -0.94 7.36 -17.12
N PHE A 76 -1.61 6.72 -16.15
CA PHE A 76 -2.39 5.52 -16.39
C PHE A 76 -3.49 5.75 -17.44
N LYS A 77 -4.27 6.85 -17.31
CA LYS A 77 -5.30 7.20 -18.29
C LYS A 77 -4.72 7.39 -19.70
N THR A 78 -3.53 7.96 -19.80
CA THR A 78 -2.84 8.16 -21.09
C THR A 78 -2.44 6.84 -21.72
N LEU A 79 -1.83 5.94 -20.95
CA LEU A 79 -1.48 4.59 -21.41
C LEU A 79 -2.71 3.77 -21.77
N ALA A 80 -3.78 3.92 -21.03
CA ALA A 80 -5.02 3.21 -21.23
C ALA A 80 -5.79 3.63 -22.50
N LYS A 81 -5.67 4.89 -22.91
CA LYS A 81 -6.28 5.39 -24.16
C LYS A 81 -5.66 4.75 -25.42
N VAL A 82 -4.41 4.35 -25.34
CA VAL A 82 -3.70 3.66 -26.45
C VAL A 82 -4.17 2.22 -26.59
N ASN A 83 -4.61 1.59 -25.51
CA ASN A 83 -5.06 0.21 -25.50
C ASN A 83 -6.59 0.15 -25.37
N LYS A 84 -7.27 -0.39 -26.37
CA LYS A 84 -8.74 -0.58 -26.35
C LYS A 84 -9.24 -1.47 -25.20
N THR A 85 -8.35 -2.24 -24.58
CA THR A 85 -8.64 -3.15 -23.47
C THR A 85 -7.54 -3.07 -22.41
N TYR A 86 -7.94 -2.92 -21.14
CA TYR A 86 -7.00 -2.95 -20.02
C TYR A 86 -6.58 -4.40 -19.73
N ARG A 87 -5.36 -4.74 -20.10
CA ARG A 87 -4.79 -6.07 -19.81
C ARG A 87 -3.57 -5.88 -18.92
N MET A 88 -3.55 -6.58 -17.78
CA MET A 88 -2.44 -6.51 -16.84
C MET A 88 -1.10 -6.87 -17.49
N ALA A 89 -1.07 -7.89 -18.36
CA ALA A 89 0.13 -8.30 -19.07
C ALA A 89 0.72 -7.17 -19.95
N SER A 90 -0.13 -6.41 -20.66
CA SER A 90 0.32 -5.27 -21.45
C SER A 90 0.83 -4.14 -20.57
N PHE A 91 0.11 -3.83 -19.51
CA PHE A 91 0.51 -2.82 -18.53
C PHE A 91 1.86 -3.16 -17.87
N TYR A 92 2.03 -4.38 -17.40
CA TYR A 92 3.27 -4.89 -16.83
C TYR A 92 4.45 -4.75 -17.78
N LYS A 93 4.28 -5.12 -19.04
CA LYS A 93 5.31 -4.98 -20.08
C LYS A 93 5.71 -3.52 -20.29
N GLU A 94 4.76 -2.62 -20.39
CA GLU A 94 5.04 -1.19 -20.56
C GLU A 94 5.74 -0.59 -19.32
N MET A 95 5.37 -1.03 -18.11
CA MET A 95 6.03 -0.58 -16.89
C MET A 95 7.48 -1.08 -16.80
N ARG A 96 7.72 -2.33 -17.15
CA ARG A 96 9.09 -2.87 -17.22
C ARG A 96 9.97 -2.08 -18.18
N LYS A 97 9.44 -1.72 -19.35
CA LYS A 97 10.14 -0.88 -20.32
C LYS A 97 10.37 0.54 -19.79
N LYS A 98 9.31 1.19 -19.27
CA LYS A 98 9.39 2.56 -18.75
C LYS A 98 10.45 2.70 -17.65
N TYR A 99 10.55 1.72 -16.77
CA TYR A 99 11.45 1.75 -15.61
C TYR A 99 12.73 0.93 -15.81
N ASN A 100 12.95 0.37 -17.01
CA ASN A 100 14.11 -0.45 -17.33
C ASN A 100 14.33 -1.61 -16.34
N ILE A 101 13.24 -2.32 -15.99
CA ILE A 101 13.28 -3.42 -15.01
C ILE A 101 13.40 -4.74 -15.73
N LEU A 102 14.49 -5.48 -15.49
CA LEU A 102 14.78 -6.77 -16.09
C LEU A 102 14.65 -6.77 -17.63
N ILE A 103 15.23 -5.77 -18.27
CA ILE A 103 15.26 -5.58 -19.72
C ILE A 103 16.72 -5.40 -20.13
N ASN A 104 17.11 -6.03 -21.25
CA ASN A 104 18.40 -5.84 -21.85
C ASN A 104 18.47 -4.57 -22.71
N GLU A 105 19.64 -4.27 -23.26
CA GLU A 105 19.89 -3.08 -24.10
C GLU A 105 19.03 -3.07 -25.39
N GLU A 106 18.58 -4.23 -25.87
CA GLU A 106 17.71 -4.35 -27.02
C GLU A 106 16.20 -4.16 -26.68
N GLY A 107 15.87 -3.91 -25.42
CA GLY A 107 14.50 -3.78 -24.94
C GLY A 107 13.77 -5.12 -24.78
N LYS A 108 14.50 -6.24 -24.78
CA LYS A 108 13.95 -7.58 -24.57
C LYS A 108 14.00 -7.98 -23.08
N PRO A 109 13.05 -8.80 -22.60
CA PRO A 109 13.04 -9.21 -21.20
C PRO A 109 14.20 -10.18 -20.91
N PHE A 110 14.81 -10.05 -19.73
CA PHE A 110 15.67 -11.10 -19.20
C PHE A 110 14.87 -12.39 -19.03
N GLY A 111 15.47 -13.54 -19.35
CA GLY A 111 14.78 -14.83 -19.34
C GLY A 111 13.88 -15.08 -20.56
N GLU A 112 14.02 -14.27 -21.62
CA GLU A 112 13.35 -14.41 -22.93
C GLU A 112 11.81 -14.33 -22.89
N LYS A 113 11.20 -14.28 -21.70
CA LYS A 113 9.75 -14.19 -21.50
C LYS A 113 9.37 -12.93 -20.74
N TRP A 114 8.20 -12.36 -21.06
CA TRP A 114 7.64 -11.23 -20.33
C TRP A 114 6.93 -11.65 -19.04
N SER A 115 6.48 -12.87 -18.93
CA SER A 115 5.80 -13.42 -17.76
C SER A 115 6.20 -14.87 -17.54
N PHE A 116 6.32 -15.27 -16.30
CA PHE A 116 6.55 -16.63 -15.83
C PHE A 116 5.33 -17.17 -15.07
N ASP A 117 4.18 -16.55 -15.26
CA ASP A 117 2.91 -16.83 -14.58
C ASP A 117 2.42 -18.28 -14.74
N ASP A 118 2.86 -18.97 -15.79
CA ASP A 118 2.53 -20.38 -16.01
C ASP A 118 3.13 -21.33 -14.95
N GLU A 119 4.09 -20.84 -14.16
CA GLU A 119 4.81 -21.64 -13.17
C GLU A 119 4.23 -21.49 -11.76
N ASN A 120 3.57 -20.36 -11.46
CA ASN A 120 3.09 -20.03 -10.12
C ASN A 120 1.84 -20.82 -9.68
N ARG A 121 1.13 -21.47 -10.60
CA ARG A 121 -0.09 -22.26 -10.32
C ARG A 121 0.15 -23.75 -10.17
N LYS A 122 1.39 -24.16 -10.07
CA LYS A 122 1.75 -25.55 -9.88
C LYS A 122 1.64 -25.92 -8.40
N LYS A 123 1.25 -27.17 -8.12
CA LYS A 123 1.30 -27.68 -6.74
C LYS A 123 2.74 -27.68 -6.25
N ILE A 124 2.94 -27.37 -4.97
CA ILE A 124 4.25 -27.51 -4.34
C ILE A 124 4.74 -28.94 -4.51
N PRO A 125 5.97 -29.15 -5.03
CA PRO A 125 6.54 -30.48 -5.19
C PRO A 125 6.62 -31.20 -3.83
N PRO A 126 6.36 -32.51 -3.77
CA PRO A 126 6.52 -33.29 -2.55
C PRO A 126 7.96 -33.16 -2.02
N GLY A 127 8.11 -32.98 -0.71
CA GLY A 127 9.43 -32.83 -0.08
C GLY A 127 10.02 -31.42 -0.17
N THR A 128 9.30 -30.45 -0.71
CA THR A 128 9.74 -29.05 -0.68
C THR A 128 9.79 -28.53 0.75
N GLU A 129 10.93 -28.00 1.16
CA GLU A 129 11.11 -27.41 2.48
C GLU A 129 10.34 -26.09 2.57
N ILE A 130 9.50 -25.97 3.59
CA ILE A 130 8.73 -24.74 3.85
C ILE A 130 9.57 -23.86 4.78
N PRO A 131 9.93 -22.62 4.37
CA PRO A 131 10.74 -21.74 5.20
C PRO A 131 10.01 -21.33 6.47
N ASP A 132 10.74 -21.29 7.57
CA ASP A 132 10.23 -20.76 8.85
C ASP A 132 9.73 -19.32 8.71
N LEU A 133 8.72 -18.97 9.48
CA LEU A 133 8.26 -17.58 9.59
C LEU A 133 9.36 -16.69 10.20
N PRO A 134 9.49 -15.44 9.72
CA PRO A 134 10.45 -14.51 10.29
C PRO A 134 10.13 -14.23 11.76
N LYS A 135 11.19 -14.17 12.58
CA LYS A 135 11.08 -13.89 14.02
C LYS A 135 11.54 -12.47 14.32
N PHE A 136 10.78 -11.74 15.12
CA PHE A 136 11.15 -10.43 15.64
C PHE A 136 10.55 -10.23 17.03
N ASN A 137 11.11 -9.27 17.78
CA ASN A 137 10.61 -8.94 19.10
C ASN A 137 9.40 -8.01 19.02
N LEU A 138 8.34 -8.31 19.75
CA LEU A 138 7.19 -7.42 19.88
C LEU A 138 7.64 -6.07 20.47
N SER A 139 7.02 -5.01 20.01
CA SER A 139 7.26 -3.66 20.50
C SER A 139 6.02 -3.14 21.23
N LYS A 140 6.18 -2.02 21.96
CA LYS A 140 5.05 -1.32 22.58
C LYS A 140 3.91 -0.99 21.61
N HIS A 141 4.22 -0.83 20.32
CA HIS A 141 3.19 -0.57 19.30
C HIS A 141 2.33 -1.79 19.02
N HIS A 142 2.90 -3.01 19.09
CA HIS A 142 2.11 -4.24 18.96
C HIS A 142 1.09 -4.36 20.10
N SER A 143 1.54 -4.17 21.34
CA SER A 143 0.66 -4.26 22.52
C SER A 143 -0.49 -3.25 22.45
N ALA A 144 -0.19 -2.00 22.10
CA ALA A 144 -1.21 -0.97 21.95
C ALA A 144 -2.23 -1.27 20.85
N ILE A 145 -1.79 -1.82 19.71
CA ILE A 145 -2.69 -2.20 18.60
C ILE A 145 -3.50 -3.44 18.95
N ILE A 146 -2.91 -4.43 19.61
CA ILE A 146 -3.64 -5.63 20.07
C ILE A 146 -4.79 -5.21 21.00
N GLU A 147 -4.51 -4.39 22.01
CA GLU A 147 -5.53 -3.88 22.93
C GLU A 147 -6.64 -3.12 22.19
N LEU A 148 -6.28 -2.24 21.26
CA LEU A 148 -7.24 -1.48 20.46
C LEU A 148 -8.14 -2.39 19.61
N ILE A 149 -7.56 -3.40 18.96
CA ILE A 149 -8.31 -4.34 18.10
C ILE A 149 -9.21 -5.24 18.96
N GLU A 150 -8.73 -5.77 20.06
CA GLU A 150 -9.53 -6.59 20.97
C GLU A 150 -10.71 -5.82 21.55
N LYS A 151 -10.51 -4.54 21.84
CA LYS A 151 -11.57 -3.69 22.36
C LYS A 151 -12.63 -3.33 21.33
N ASN A 152 -12.23 -2.98 20.11
CA ASN A 152 -13.14 -2.38 19.13
C ASN A 152 -13.57 -3.31 18.00
N PHE A 153 -12.81 -4.41 17.73
CA PHE A 153 -12.99 -5.28 16.57
C PHE A 153 -13.06 -6.76 16.95
N LYS A 154 -13.46 -7.07 18.18
CA LYS A 154 -13.53 -8.44 18.72
C LYS A 154 -14.33 -9.42 17.87
N THR A 155 -15.33 -8.93 17.12
CA THR A 155 -16.19 -9.77 16.26
C THR A 155 -15.61 -10.02 14.87
N HIS A 156 -14.50 -9.40 14.52
CA HIS A 156 -13.85 -9.62 13.24
C HIS A 156 -13.07 -10.95 13.24
N PRO A 157 -12.99 -11.64 12.09
CA PRO A 157 -12.25 -12.90 12.01
C PRO A 157 -10.75 -12.68 12.15
N GLY A 158 -10.05 -13.70 12.64
CA GLY A 158 -8.60 -13.70 12.77
C GLY A 158 -8.12 -13.82 14.21
N SER A 159 -6.81 -13.85 14.39
CA SER A 159 -6.14 -13.94 15.70
C SER A 159 -4.91 -13.06 15.74
N LEU A 160 -4.67 -12.41 16.87
CA LEU A 160 -3.51 -11.57 17.11
C LEU A 160 -2.39 -12.28 17.89
N GLN A 161 -2.55 -13.59 18.16
CA GLN A 161 -1.60 -14.34 18.99
C GLN A 161 -0.24 -14.56 18.32
N ASN A 162 -0.21 -14.64 16.99
CA ASN A 162 0.98 -14.99 16.22
C ASN A 162 1.30 -13.91 15.16
N ILE A 163 1.47 -12.66 15.59
CA ILE A 163 1.87 -11.60 14.69
C ILE A 163 3.32 -11.84 14.26
N TRP A 164 3.54 -12.03 12.96
CA TRP A 164 4.84 -12.35 12.37
C TRP A 164 5.44 -11.21 11.52
N PHE A 165 4.74 -10.10 11.36
CA PHE A 165 5.22 -8.96 10.58
C PHE A 165 5.66 -7.80 11.48
N PRO A 166 6.72 -7.07 11.10
CA PRO A 166 7.25 -5.97 11.87
C PRO A 166 6.42 -4.70 11.70
N VAL A 167 6.35 -3.88 12.75
CA VAL A 167 5.68 -2.58 12.73
C VAL A 167 6.66 -1.39 12.80
N LYS A 168 7.95 -1.66 12.85
CA LYS A 168 9.00 -0.62 12.81
C LYS A 168 9.75 -0.70 11.49
N ARG A 169 10.03 0.46 10.90
CA ARG A 169 10.78 0.55 9.63
C ARG A 169 12.12 -0.20 9.67
N LYS A 170 12.85 -0.13 10.81
CA LYS A 170 14.13 -0.84 10.98
C LYS A 170 13.94 -2.36 10.84
N ASP A 171 12.92 -2.90 11.49
CA ASP A 171 12.64 -4.34 11.49
C ASP A 171 12.08 -4.80 10.14
N ALA A 172 11.22 -3.98 9.51
CA ALA A 172 10.73 -4.22 8.15
C ALA A 172 11.87 -4.28 7.12
N ASN A 173 12.81 -3.33 7.18
CA ASN A 173 13.99 -3.34 6.32
C ASN A 173 14.90 -4.55 6.59
N LYS A 174 15.02 -5.00 7.84
CA LYS A 174 15.75 -6.22 8.18
C LYS A 174 15.07 -7.43 7.55
N GLN A 175 13.76 -7.57 7.73
CA GLN A 175 12.98 -8.68 7.17
C GLN A 175 13.06 -8.72 5.63
N LEU A 176 12.97 -7.57 4.96
CA LEU A 176 13.14 -7.50 3.50
C LEU A 176 14.52 -8.01 3.06
N ARG A 177 15.60 -7.60 3.74
CA ARG A 177 16.95 -8.09 3.40
C ARG A 177 17.10 -9.59 3.64
N GLU A 178 16.53 -10.10 4.72
CA GLU A 178 16.54 -11.55 5.01
C GLU A 178 15.74 -12.33 3.97
N PHE A 179 14.58 -11.82 3.55
CA PHE A 179 13.80 -12.40 2.47
C PHE A 179 14.60 -12.46 1.16
N LEU A 180 15.18 -11.34 0.74
CA LEU A 180 15.99 -11.28 -0.50
C LEU A 180 17.20 -12.23 -0.46
N LYS A 181 17.81 -12.40 0.70
CA LYS A 181 19.00 -13.25 0.86
C LYS A 181 18.68 -14.74 0.94
N GLN A 182 17.60 -15.11 1.61
CA GLN A 182 17.35 -16.51 2.01
C GLN A 182 16.21 -17.19 1.27
N ARG A 183 15.24 -16.40 0.75
CA ARG A 183 13.98 -16.94 0.24
C ARG A 183 13.64 -16.51 -1.18
N PHE A 184 14.14 -15.37 -1.62
CA PHE A 184 13.75 -14.80 -2.90
C PHE A 184 14.06 -15.72 -4.09
N SER A 185 15.17 -16.46 -4.06
CA SER A 185 15.52 -17.43 -5.11
C SER A 185 14.50 -18.56 -5.27
N ASN A 186 13.78 -18.89 -4.20
CA ASN A 186 12.79 -19.98 -4.18
C ASN A 186 11.34 -19.47 -4.18
N PHE A 187 11.14 -18.15 -4.27
CA PHE A 187 9.83 -17.53 -4.11
C PHE A 187 8.79 -18.08 -5.09
N GLY A 188 9.15 -18.26 -6.36
CA GLY A 188 8.23 -18.75 -7.39
C GLY A 188 7.60 -20.11 -7.10
N ILE A 189 8.25 -20.96 -6.29
CA ILE A 189 7.70 -22.27 -5.90
C ILE A 189 6.51 -22.14 -4.94
N TYR A 190 6.46 -21.04 -4.18
CA TYR A 190 5.49 -20.83 -3.10
C TYR A 190 4.43 -19.76 -3.43
N GLU A 191 4.52 -19.10 -4.58
CA GLU A 191 3.77 -17.86 -4.85
C GLU A 191 2.25 -18.05 -4.75
N ASP A 192 1.72 -19.17 -5.25
CA ASP A 192 0.29 -19.48 -5.28
C ASP A 192 -0.04 -20.84 -4.61
N ALA A 193 0.77 -21.27 -3.68
CA ALA A 193 0.62 -22.58 -3.05
C ALA A 193 -0.17 -22.56 -1.74
#